data_fe47bcc9c92844d4e6d2f75e2f6c9966
#
_entry.id   fe47bcc9c92844d4e6d2f75e2f6c9966
#
_cell.length_a   1.000
_cell.length_b   1.000
_cell.length_c   1.000
_cell.angle_alpha   90.00
_cell.angle_beta   90.00
_cell.angle_gamma   90.00
#
_symmetry.space_group_name_H-M   'P 1'
#
loop_
_entity.id
_entity.type
_entity.pdbx_description
1 polymer ?
#
loop_
_entity_poly.entity_id
_entity_poly.type
_entity_poly.pdbx_seq_one_letter_code
_entity_poly.pdbx_strand_id
1 'polypeptide(L)'
;MQRVFSLLVDNNPGVLSRVSGLFSRRGYSIDSITAGVTADPRFTRITIVASGDELILSQIEKQVRKLEDVIEIKVLQPEDSVYRELIMVKVRANKTERTEIISVADIFRAKIVDVEKGSKVDAFLELLEGYEILELARTGITGLQRGIKDVTVIDQEGNINTL
;
A
#
# COMPACT_ATOMS: atom_id res chain seq x y z
N MET A 1 11.03 13.01 0.17
CA MET A 1 9.55 12.90 0.34
C MET A 1 9.08 11.52 -0.09
N GLN A 2 7.84 11.15 0.23
CA GLN A 2 7.24 9.88 -0.14
C GLN A 2 6.05 10.11 -1.09
N ARG A 3 5.82 9.18 -2.01
CA ARG A 3 4.70 9.26 -2.96
C ARG A 3 4.08 7.87 -3.17
N VAL A 4 2.76 7.86 -3.28
CA VAL A 4 1.97 6.64 -3.51
C VAL A 4 1.53 6.60 -4.97
N PHE A 5 1.93 5.55 -5.68
CA PHE A 5 1.55 5.30 -7.07
C PHE A 5 0.55 4.16 -7.13
N SER A 6 -0.57 4.38 -7.82
CA SER A 6 -1.54 3.34 -8.13
C SER A 6 -1.44 3.00 -9.63
N LEU A 7 -1.12 1.76 -9.91
CA LEU A 7 -0.99 1.23 -11.27
C LEU A 7 -2.18 0.31 -11.58
N LEU A 8 -2.76 0.45 -12.74
CA LEU A 8 -3.60 -0.57 -13.35
C LEU A 8 -2.76 -1.27 -14.41
N VAL A 9 -2.63 -2.58 -14.31
CA VAL A 9 -1.77 -3.37 -15.21
C VAL A 9 -2.50 -4.60 -15.71
N ASP A 10 -2.06 -5.14 -16.86
CA ASP A 10 -2.50 -6.45 -17.31
C ASP A 10 -2.18 -7.55 -16.28
N ASN A 11 -3.10 -8.49 -16.10
CA ASN A 11 -2.90 -9.61 -15.17
C ASN A 11 -2.13 -10.77 -15.83
N ASN A 12 -0.96 -10.46 -16.37
CA ASN A 12 -0.10 -11.41 -17.06
C ASN A 12 1.07 -11.88 -16.17
N PRO A 13 1.56 -13.12 -16.32
CA PRO A 13 2.76 -13.57 -15.63
C PRO A 13 3.96 -12.66 -15.90
N GLY A 14 4.70 -12.32 -14.83
CA GLY A 14 5.92 -11.53 -14.92
C GLY A 14 5.72 -10.01 -14.88
N VAL A 15 4.50 -9.48 -14.90
CA VAL A 15 4.25 -8.03 -14.83
C VAL A 15 4.86 -7.42 -13.56
N LEU A 16 4.63 -8.03 -12.40
CA LEU A 16 5.22 -7.57 -11.14
C LEU A 16 6.76 -7.57 -11.19
N SER A 17 7.35 -8.59 -11.81
CA SER A 17 8.80 -8.67 -12.00
C SER A 17 9.33 -7.58 -12.93
N ARG A 18 8.59 -7.22 -13.98
CA ARG A 18 8.96 -6.11 -14.88
C ARG A 18 8.90 -4.78 -14.18
N VAL A 19 7.84 -4.54 -13.40
CA VAL A 19 7.67 -3.32 -12.60
C VAL A 19 8.79 -3.20 -11.57
N SER A 20 8.97 -4.21 -10.71
CA SER A 20 10.04 -4.19 -9.67
C SER A 20 11.44 -4.13 -10.28
N GLY A 21 11.67 -4.83 -11.40
CA GLY A 21 12.92 -4.80 -12.15
C GLY A 21 13.25 -3.42 -12.73
N LEU A 22 12.25 -2.62 -13.09
CA LEU A 22 12.47 -1.23 -13.50
C LEU A 22 13.00 -0.40 -12.34
N PHE A 23 12.41 -0.53 -11.15
CA PHE A 23 12.89 0.16 -9.94
C PHE A 23 14.32 -0.25 -9.62
N SER A 24 14.61 -1.55 -9.59
CA SER A 24 15.96 -2.07 -9.31
C SER A 24 17.01 -1.56 -10.27
N ARG A 25 16.74 -1.62 -11.59
CA ARG A 25 17.70 -1.15 -12.60
C ARG A 25 17.97 0.35 -12.54
N ARG A 26 17.05 1.14 -12.00
CA ARG A 26 17.17 2.59 -11.87
C ARG A 26 17.64 3.04 -10.49
N GLY A 27 17.82 2.11 -9.55
CA GLY A 27 18.19 2.40 -8.17
C GLY A 27 17.09 3.13 -7.39
N TYR A 28 15.81 2.97 -7.79
CA TYR A 28 14.68 3.54 -7.06
C TYR A 28 14.33 2.66 -5.86
N SER A 29 14.09 3.27 -4.69
CA SER A 29 13.64 2.56 -3.51
C SER A 29 12.13 2.30 -3.55
N ILE A 30 11.73 1.08 -3.25
CA ILE A 30 10.34 0.71 -2.98
C ILE A 30 10.19 0.56 -1.46
N ASP A 31 9.37 1.40 -0.83
CA ASP A 31 9.10 1.32 0.60
C ASP A 31 8.04 0.26 0.88
N SER A 32 7.02 0.18 0.03
CA SER A 32 6.03 -0.90 0.06
C SER A 32 5.44 -1.16 -1.33
N ILE A 33 4.96 -2.38 -1.55
CA ILE A 33 4.24 -2.78 -2.75
C ILE A 33 3.12 -3.73 -2.38
N THR A 34 1.91 -3.45 -2.86
CA THR A 34 0.75 -4.33 -2.77
C THR A 34 0.19 -4.58 -4.15
N ALA A 35 -0.27 -5.79 -4.40
CA ALA A 35 -0.87 -6.17 -5.67
C ALA A 35 -2.10 -7.04 -5.44
N GLY A 36 -3.15 -6.81 -6.20
CA GLY A 36 -4.38 -7.60 -6.14
C GLY A 36 -5.14 -7.53 -7.44
N VAL A 37 -5.76 -8.65 -7.82
CA VAL A 37 -6.63 -8.73 -8.99
C VAL A 37 -7.83 -7.79 -8.78
N THR A 38 -8.24 -7.08 -9.82
CA THR A 38 -9.39 -6.18 -9.78
C THR A 38 -10.71 -6.95 -9.93
N ALA A 39 -11.84 -6.24 -9.96
CA ALA A 39 -13.14 -6.86 -10.27
C ALA A 39 -13.15 -7.49 -11.68
N ASP A 40 -12.35 -7.00 -12.61
CA ASP A 40 -12.08 -7.65 -13.88
C ASP A 40 -10.79 -8.46 -13.77
N PRO A 41 -10.85 -9.80 -13.88
CA PRO A 41 -9.70 -10.67 -13.71
C PRO A 41 -8.60 -10.50 -14.76
N ARG A 42 -8.85 -9.76 -15.84
CA ARG A 42 -7.82 -9.41 -16.83
C ARG A 42 -6.79 -8.43 -16.27
N PHE A 43 -7.11 -7.71 -15.19
CA PHE A 43 -6.30 -6.63 -14.66
C PHE A 43 -5.95 -6.82 -13.19
N THR A 44 -4.76 -6.30 -12.83
CA THR A 44 -4.26 -6.23 -11.47
C THR A 44 -4.05 -4.77 -11.08
N ARG A 45 -4.42 -4.42 -9.86
CA ARG A 45 -4.08 -3.13 -9.23
C ARG A 45 -2.82 -3.32 -8.39
N ILE A 46 -1.79 -2.51 -8.69
CA ILE A 46 -0.55 -2.47 -7.91
C ILE A 46 -0.47 -1.10 -7.25
N THR A 47 -0.27 -1.06 -5.94
CA THR A 47 0.04 0.18 -5.22
C THR A 47 1.50 0.13 -4.78
N ILE A 48 2.27 1.13 -5.16
CA ILE A 48 3.69 1.26 -4.84
C ILE A 48 3.89 2.52 -4.02
N VAL A 49 4.57 2.40 -2.90
CA VAL A 49 5.08 3.53 -2.14
C VAL A 49 6.57 3.64 -2.40
N ALA A 50 7.01 4.81 -2.80
CA ALA A 50 8.42 5.09 -3.08
C ALA A 50 8.86 6.41 -2.47
N SER A 51 10.10 6.46 -2.00
CA SER A 51 10.74 7.65 -1.43
C SER A 51 11.81 8.20 -2.36
N GLY A 52 11.93 9.52 -2.38
CA GLY A 52 12.94 10.23 -3.17
C GLY A 52 12.70 11.74 -3.18
N ASP A 53 13.51 12.44 -3.92
CA ASP A 53 13.25 13.84 -4.27
C ASP A 53 12.20 13.95 -5.38
N GLU A 54 11.74 15.17 -5.66
CA GLU A 54 10.69 15.42 -6.67
C GLU A 54 11.11 14.95 -8.06
N LEU A 55 12.39 15.08 -8.40
CA LEU A 55 12.91 14.66 -9.69
C LEU A 55 12.86 13.14 -9.84
N ILE A 56 13.31 12.41 -8.81
CA ILE A 56 13.25 10.94 -8.78
C ILE A 56 11.81 10.45 -8.87
N LEU A 57 10.89 11.00 -8.06
CA LEU A 57 9.50 10.59 -8.04
C LEU A 57 8.78 10.88 -9.38
N SER A 58 9.08 12.01 -10.02
CA SER A 58 8.59 12.33 -11.36
C SER A 58 9.17 11.39 -12.43
N GLN A 59 10.44 10.98 -12.27
CA GLN A 59 11.07 10.00 -13.16
C GLN A 59 10.43 8.62 -13.01
N ILE A 60 10.14 8.16 -11.80
CA ILE A 60 9.43 6.90 -11.55
C ILE A 60 8.13 6.86 -12.35
N GLU A 61 7.28 7.87 -12.20
CA GLU A 61 6.00 7.94 -12.93
C GLU A 61 6.20 7.81 -14.45
N LYS A 62 7.11 8.64 -15.01
CA LYS A 62 7.39 8.66 -16.44
C LYS A 62 7.94 7.34 -16.98
N GLN A 63 8.73 6.63 -16.19
CA GLN A 63 9.35 5.37 -16.62
C GLN A 63 8.38 4.19 -16.47
N VAL A 64 7.59 4.15 -15.40
CA VAL A 64 6.56 3.12 -15.20
C VAL A 64 5.49 3.21 -16.29
N ARG A 65 5.07 4.42 -16.68
CA ARG A 65 4.10 4.66 -17.77
C ARG A 65 4.53 4.10 -19.13
N LYS A 66 5.82 3.82 -19.31
CA LYS A 66 6.37 3.26 -20.58
C LYS A 66 6.36 1.73 -20.61
N LEU A 67 6.03 1.07 -19.52
CA LEU A 67 5.92 -0.38 -19.53
C LEU A 67 4.65 -0.77 -20.29
N GLU A 68 4.79 -1.71 -21.21
CA GLU A 68 3.72 -2.18 -22.08
C GLU A 68 2.51 -2.72 -21.30
N ASP A 69 2.78 -3.42 -20.19
CA ASP A 69 1.73 -3.98 -19.33
C ASP A 69 1.02 -2.92 -18.46
N VAL A 70 1.49 -1.67 -18.41
CA VAL A 70 0.92 -0.62 -17.57
C VAL A 70 -0.12 0.16 -18.35
N ILE A 71 -1.40 -0.09 -18.05
CA ILE A 71 -2.54 0.59 -18.66
C ILE A 71 -2.66 2.01 -18.14
N GLU A 72 -2.50 2.16 -16.82
CA GLU A 72 -2.62 3.43 -16.14
C GLU A 72 -1.66 3.53 -14.95
N ILE A 73 -1.16 4.72 -14.69
CA ILE A 73 -0.49 5.09 -13.45
C ILE A 73 -1.06 6.41 -12.94
N LYS A 74 -1.44 6.42 -11.66
CA LYS A 74 -1.90 7.60 -10.92
C LYS A 74 -1.03 7.83 -9.71
N VAL A 75 -0.74 9.10 -9.44
CA VAL A 75 -0.22 9.54 -8.15
C VAL A 75 -1.41 9.78 -7.23
N LEU A 76 -1.50 9.02 -6.15
CA LEU A 76 -2.54 9.22 -5.15
C LEU A 76 -2.12 10.35 -4.20
N GLN A 77 -2.93 11.41 -4.14
CA GLN A 77 -2.73 12.50 -3.22
C GLN A 77 -3.49 12.23 -1.91
N PRO A 78 -2.94 12.55 -0.73
CA PRO A 78 -3.59 12.29 0.55
C PRO A 78 -4.99 12.93 0.66
N GLU A 79 -5.16 14.11 0.07
CA GLU A 79 -6.40 14.89 0.12
C GLU A 79 -7.53 14.21 -0.67
N ASP A 80 -7.19 13.60 -1.79
CA ASP A 80 -8.14 13.01 -2.74
C ASP A 80 -8.16 11.47 -2.71
N SER A 81 -7.51 10.86 -1.72
CA SER A 81 -7.35 9.40 -1.69
C SER A 81 -7.72 8.81 -0.34
N VAL A 82 -7.96 7.52 -0.34
CA VAL A 82 -8.12 6.71 0.87
C VAL A 82 -7.03 5.65 0.89
N TYR A 83 -6.25 5.61 1.95
CA TYR A 83 -5.22 4.62 2.20
C TYR A 83 -5.66 3.64 3.28
N ARG A 84 -5.31 2.39 3.11
CA ARG A 84 -5.46 1.35 4.13
C ARG A 84 -4.22 0.49 4.16
N GLU A 85 -3.84 0.07 5.34
CA GLU A 85 -2.77 -0.86 5.60
C GLU A 85 -3.20 -1.79 6.72
N LEU A 86 -2.86 -3.06 6.61
CA LEU A 86 -2.97 -4.02 7.70
C LEU A 86 -1.60 -4.21 8.33
N ILE A 87 -1.56 -4.15 9.66
CA ILE A 87 -0.37 -4.46 10.43
C ILE A 87 -0.71 -5.49 11.50
N MET A 88 0.22 -6.38 11.77
CA MET A 88 0.19 -7.29 12.90
C MET A 88 1.42 -7.06 13.75
N VAL A 89 1.20 -6.84 15.04
CA VAL A 89 2.26 -6.61 16.03
C VAL A 89 2.14 -7.64 17.14
N LYS A 90 3.25 -8.25 17.48
CA LYS A 90 3.38 -9.12 18.64
C LYS A 90 4.18 -8.38 19.71
N VAL A 91 3.58 -8.15 20.86
CA VAL A 91 4.16 -7.41 21.98
C VAL A 91 4.33 -8.35 23.16
N ARG A 92 5.44 -8.26 23.87
CA ARG A 92 5.59 -8.89 25.16
C ARG A 92 4.85 -8.05 26.20
N ALA A 93 4.01 -8.69 27.03
CA ALA A 93 3.26 -8.00 28.06
C ALA A 93 3.12 -8.88 29.32
N ASN A 94 3.37 -8.30 30.47
CA ASN A 94 2.99 -8.88 31.76
C ASN A 94 1.48 -8.61 32.04
N LYS A 95 0.97 -9.06 33.22
CA LYS A 95 -0.44 -8.90 33.55
C LYS A 95 -0.91 -7.43 33.67
N THR A 96 -0.06 -6.54 34.13
CA THR A 96 -0.37 -5.12 34.32
C THR A 96 -0.38 -4.42 32.95
N GLU A 97 0.70 -4.57 32.19
CA GLU A 97 0.86 -4.02 30.83
C GLU A 97 -0.24 -4.48 29.87
N ARG A 98 -0.74 -5.71 30.04
CA ARG A 98 -1.84 -6.25 29.22
C ARG A 98 -3.09 -5.37 29.30
N THR A 99 -3.45 -4.86 30.47
CA THR A 99 -4.62 -3.99 30.64
C THR A 99 -4.43 -2.65 29.93
N GLU A 100 -3.22 -2.10 30.00
CA GLU A 100 -2.86 -0.86 29.31
C GLU A 100 -2.89 -1.04 27.78
N ILE A 101 -2.29 -2.12 27.26
CA ILE A 101 -2.30 -2.45 25.85
C ILE A 101 -3.72 -2.65 25.31
N ILE A 102 -4.62 -3.30 26.09
CA ILE A 102 -6.03 -3.44 25.71
C ILE A 102 -6.69 -2.07 25.61
N SER A 103 -6.44 -1.16 26.57
CA SER A 103 -6.99 0.20 26.52
C SER A 103 -6.49 0.98 25.32
N VAL A 104 -5.21 0.85 24.98
CA VAL A 104 -4.64 1.45 23.75
C VAL A 104 -5.31 0.85 22.50
N ALA A 105 -5.44 -0.47 22.44
CA ALA A 105 -6.08 -1.15 21.32
C ALA A 105 -7.53 -0.68 21.10
N ASP A 106 -8.28 -0.47 22.18
CA ASP A 106 -9.67 0.03 22.14
C ASP A 106 -9.74 1.46 21.60
N ILE A 107 -8.83 2.37 22.00
CA ILE A 107 -8.75 3.74 21.52
C ILE A 107 -8.58 3.76 19.98
N PHE A 108 -7.70 2.92 19.45
CA PHE A 108 -7.43 2.81 18.02
C PHE A 108 -8.39 1.87 17.29
N ARG A 109 -9.37 1.30 17.98
CA ARG A 109 -10.26 0.25 17.46
C ARG A 109 -9.48 -0.87 16.80
N ALA A 110 -8.31 -1.19 17.36
CA ALA A 110 -7.53 -2.33 16.94
C ALA A 110 -8.23 -3.62 17.35
N LYS A 111 -8.05 -4.67 16.55
CA LYS A 111 -8.60 -5.98 16.89
C LYS A 111 -7.53 -6.81 17.57
N ILE A 112 -7.75 -7.15 18.84
CA ILE A 112 -6.97 -8.18 19.51
C ILE A 112 -7.42 -9.51 18.92
N VAL A 113 -6.56 -10.16 18.13
CA VAL A 113 -6.89 -11.39 17.39
C VAL A 113 -6.66 -12.62 18.24
N ASP A 114 -5.68 -12.54 19.16
CA ASP A 114 -5.35 -13.52 20.17
C ASP A 114 -4.77 -12.76 21.36
N VAL A 115 -4.85 -13.31 22.55
CA VAL A 115 -4.21 -12.71 23.73
C VAL A 115 -2.69 -12.73 23.59
N GLU A 116 -2.19 -13.38 22.56
CA GLU A 116 -0.80 -13.36 22.11
C GLU A 116 -0.59 -12.55 20.81
N LYS A 117 -1.61 -11.81 20.29
CA LYS A 117 -1.54 -11.14 18.97
C LYS A 117 -2.43 -9.91 18.91
N GLY A 118 -1.99 -8.84 18.28
CA GLY A 118 -2.78 -7.63 18.11
C GLY A 118 -2.33 -6.72 16.97
N SER A 119 -3.08 -5.73 16.55
CA SER A 119 -2.52 -4.61 15.77
C SER A 119 -3.40 -3.48 15.28
N LYS A 120 -2.82 -2.27 15.11
CA LYS A 120 -2.97 -1.16 14.13
C LYS A 120 -1.94 -0.04 14.39
N VAL A 121 -1.45 0.44 13.45
CA VAL A 121 -0.40 0.96 12.61
C VAL A 121 0.51 2.06 13.26
N ASP A 122 1.12 3.02 12.55
CA ASP A 122 2.26 3.82 13.04
C ASP A 122 1.96 4.61 14.33
N ALA A 123 0.81 5.30 14.42
CA ALA A 123 0.39 5.97 15.64
C ALA A 123 0.09 5.00 16.81
N PHE A 124 -0.24 3.74 16.51
CA PHE A 124 -0.34 2.69 17.49
C PHE A 124 1.05 2.19 17.91
N LEU A 125 2.00 2.11 16.97
CA LEU A 125 3.39 1.75 17.27
C LEU A 125 4.08 2.80 18.14
N GLU A 126 3.81 4.11 17.91
CA GLU A 126 4.30 5.19 18.77
C GLU A 126 3.80 5.06 20.21
N LEU A 127 2.55 4.62 20.42
CA LEU A 127 2.00 4.37 21.75
C LEU A 127 2.47 3.06 22.37
N LEU A 128 3.07 2.19 21.58
CA LEU A 128 3.77 1.01 22.06
C LEU A 128 5.25 1.28 22.36
N GLU A 129 5.71 2.54 22.23
CA GLU A 129 7.04 2.94 22.73
C GLU A 129 7.12 2.65 24.24
N GLY A 130 8.07 1.80 24.61
CA GLY A 130 8.24 1.31 25.98
C GLY A 130 7.84 -0.15 26.18
N TYR A 131 7.12 -0.76 25.23
CA TYR A 131 6.86 -2.20 25.24
C TYR A 131 7.82 -2.95 24.30
N GLU A 132 8.18 -4.17 24.68
CA GLU A 132 9.06 -4.99 23.83
C GLU A 132 8.26 -5.57 22.64
N ILE A 133 8.46 -4.99 21.46
CA ILE A 133 7.89 -5.53 20.22
C ILE A 133 8.73 -6.75 19.78
N LEU A 134 8.13 -7.92 19.84
CA LEU A 134 8.79 -9.17 19.47
C LEU A 134 8.80 -9.40 17.96
N GLU A 135 7.74 -8.97 17.28
CA GLU A 135 7.56 -9.21 15.85
C GLU A 135 6.57 -8.19 15.26
N LEU A 136 6.85 -7.71 14.06
CA LEU A 136 6.04 -6.78 13.31
C LEU A 136 5.93 -7.23 11.86
N ALA A 137 4.69 -7.30 11.33
CA ALA A 137 4.42 -7.55 9.92
C ALA A 137 3.45 -6.51 9.37
N ARG A 138 3.71 -6.02 8.17
CA ARG A 138 2.90 -5.01 7.47
C ARG A 138 2.56 -5.49 6.06
N THR A 139 1.34 -5.23 5.59
CA THR A 139 0.95 -5.51 4.20
C THR A 139 1.53 -4.49 3.21
N GLY A 140 1.82 -3.28 3.67
CA GLY A 140 2.03 -2.12 2.82
C GLY A 140 0.71 -1.39 2.51
N ILE A 141 0.84 -0.17 1.99
CA ILE A 141 -0.31 0.71 1.71
C ILE A 141 -1.06 0.22 0.48
N THR A 142 -2.38 0.09 0.62
CA THR A 142 -3.33 -0.01 -0.49
C THR A 142 -4.17 1.26 -0.49
N GLY A 143 -4.34 1.90 -1.66
CA GLY A 143 -5.06 3.16 -1.76
C GLY A 143 -5.89 3.27 -3.02
N LEU A 144 -6.98 4.04 -2.92
CA LEU A 144 -7.84 4.42 -4.04
C LEU A 144 -8.13 5.92 -3.99
N GLN A 145 -8.22 6.55 -5.14
CA GLN A 145 -8.70 7.91 -5.28
C GLN A 145 -10.18 8.00 -4.90
N ARG A 146 -10.58 9.10 -4.27
CA ARG A 146 -11.98 9.35 -3.91
C ARG A 146 -12.77 9.88 -5.10
N GLY A 147 -14.07 9.56 -5.11
CA GLY A 147 -15.00 10.02 -6.16
C GLY A 147 -14.87 9.22 -7.45
N ILE A 148 -15.54 9.71 -8.48
CA ILE A 148 -15.61 9.07 -9.81
C ILE A 148 -14.76 9.80 -10.86
N LYS A 149 -14.18 10.93 -10.52
CA LYS A 149 -13.34 11.71 -11.43
C LYS A 149 -12.09 10.92 -11.77
N ASP A 150 -11.76 10.89 -13.04
CA ASP A 150 -10.58 10.18 -13.58
C ASP A 150 -10.58 8.66 -13.29
N VAL A 151 -11.75 8.04 -13.14
CA VAL A 151 -11.86 6.59 -13.02
C VAL A 151 -11.70 5.96 -14.40
N THR A 152 -10.69 5.12 -14.54
CA THR A 152 -10.49 4.34 -15.76
C THR A 152 -11.45 3.16 -15.78
N VAL A 153 -12.29 3.10 -16.80
CA VAL A 153 -13.22 2.00 -17.06
C VAL A 153 -12.79 1.31 -18.35
N ILE A 154 -12.71 0.00 -18.31
CA ILE A 154 -12.40 -0.82 -19.47
C ILE A 154 -13.67 -1.60 -19.83
N ASP A 155 -14.18 -1.42 -21.04
CA ASP A 155 -15.38 -2.12 -21.50
C ASP A 155 -15.09 -3.59 -21.84
N GLN A 156 -16.15 -4.32 -22.21
CA GLN A 156 -16.02 -5.74 -22.58
C GLN A 156 -15.17 -5.98 -23.82
N GLU A 157 -15.05 -4.98 -24.68
CA GLU A 157 -14.25 -5.00 -25.91
C GLU A 157 -12.79 -4.62 -25.66
N GLY A 158 -12.44 -4.15 -24.46
CA GLY A 158 -11.09 -3.76 -24.07
C GLY A 158 -10.77 -2.29 -24.31
N ASN A 159 -11.75 -1.46 -24.69
CA ASN A 159 -11.53 -0.03 -24.87
C ASN A 159 -11.38 0.66 -23.50
N ILE A 160 -10.43 1.56 -23.39
CA ILE A 160 -10.13 2.31 -22.19
C ILE A 160 -10.86 3.65 -22.23
N ASN A 161 -11.74 3.87 -21.27
CA ASN A 161 -12.51 5.10 -21.09
C ASN A 161 -12.20 5.72 -19.72
N THR A 162 -12.14 7.04 -19.65
CA THR A 162 -12.00 7.78 -18.38
C THR A 162 -13.31 8.51 -18.12
N LEU A 163 -13.88 8.34 -16.92
CA LEU A 163 -15.09 9.01 -16.46
C LEU A 163 -14.78 10.41 -15.95
#